data_8fca7170db7be1f56ed6bb3587e086c8
#
_entry.id   8fca7170db7be1f56ed6bb3587e086c8
#
_cell.length_a   1.000
_cell.length_b   1.000
_cell.length_c   1.000
_cell.angle_alpha   90.00
_cell.angle_beta   90.00
_cell.angle_gamma   90.00
#
_symmetry.space_group_name_H-M   'P 1'
#
loop_
_entity.id
_entity.type
_entity.pdbx_description
1 polymer ?
#
loop_
_entity_poly.entity_id
_entity_poly.type
_entity_poly.pdbx_seq_one_letter_code
_entity_poly.pdbx_strand_id
1 'polypeptide(L)'
;SSAWIRAIHRGHNQIHKGLHIPCPVLLMYSSQSVDGNKWTPQHQSGDAVLDVKDIARYGRMLGPKVTEFEVQEGMHDLVLSKPSARQAAYSEMFRWLRSNGLNE
;
A
#
# COMPACT_ATOMS: atom_id res chain seq x y z
N SER A 1 -14.44 16.62 9.20
CA SER A 1 -14.69 18.00 8.78
C SER A 1 -14.57 18.15 7.27
N SER A 2 -15.19 19.16 6.72
CA SER A 2 -15.12 19.41 5.27
C SER A 2 -13.68 19.78 4.83
N ALA A 3 -12.90 20.40 5.71
CA ALA A 3 -11.52 20.75 5.42
C ALA A 3 -10.65 19.51 5.26
N TRP A 4 -10.86 18.50 6.10
CA TRP A 4 -10.15 17.21 6.01
C TRP A 4 -10.51 16.49 4.70
N ILE A 5 -11.79 16.44 4.36
CA ILE A 5 -12.25 15.80 3.11
C ILE A 5 -11.65 16.50 1.89
N ARG A 6 -11.62 17.85 1.89
CA ARG A 6 -11.01 18.60 0.78
C ARG A 6 -9.52 18.34 0.66
N ALA A 7 -8.82 18.18 1.78
CA ALA A 7 -7.39 17.83 1.76
C ALA A 7 -7.17 16.45 1.15
N ILE A 8 -7.99 15.48 1.49
CA ILE A 8 -7.95 14.13 0.92
C ILE A 8 -8.17 14.18 -0.60
N HIS A 9 -9.19 14.91 -1.05
CA HIS A 9 -9.48 15.05 -2.48
C HIS A 9 -8.34 15.71 -3.25
N ARG A 10 -7.71 16.74 -2.67
CA ARG A 10 -6.56 17.38 -3.31
C ARG A 10 -5.38 16.42 -3.44
N GLY A 11 -5.13 15.63 -2.40
CA GLY A 11 -4.08 14.61 -2.43
C GLY A 11 -4.34 13.57 -3.51
N HIS A 12 -5.57 13.06 -3.60
CA HIS A 12 -5.94 12.12 -4.65
C HIS A 12 -5.79 12.70 -6.04
N ASN A 13 -6.21 13.95 -6.24
CA ASN A 13 -6.09 14.59 -7.54
C ASN A 13 -4.62 14.75 -7.95
N GLN A 14 -3.73 15.06 -7.03
CA GLN A 14 -2.31 15.17 -7.32
C GLN A 14 -1.71 13.83 -7.70
N ILE A 15 -2.09 12.75 -7.00
CA ILE A 15 -1.63 11.40 -7.34
C ILE A 15 -2.13 11.01 -8.73
N HIS A 16 -3.39 11.33 -9.06
CA HIS A 16 -3.97 11.01 -10.36
C HIS A 16 -3.29 11.76 -11.51
N LYS A 17 -2.74 12.93 -11.24
CA LYS A 17 -1.95 13.69 -12.22
C LYS A 17 -0.50 13.22 -12.35
N GLY A 18 -0.09 12.35 -11.43
CA GLY A 18 1.28 11.89 -11.36
C GLY A 18 2.13 12.82 -10.49
N LEU A 19 2.73 12.24 -9.45
CA LEU A 19 3.71 12.92 -8.62
C LEU A 19 5.11 12.58 -9.13
N HIS A 20 6.09 13.36 -8.71
CA HIS A 20 7.48 13.05 -9.00
C HIS A 20 8.29 13.09 -7.71
N ILE A 21 8.21 11.99 -6.97
CA ILE A 21 8.98 11.81 -5.74
C ILE A 21 10.37 11.30 -6.14
N PRO A 22 11.44 12.06 -5.91
CA PRO A 22 12.78 11.69 -6.41
C PRO A 22 13.44 10.57 -5.60
N CYS A 23 13.06 10.36 -4.36
CA CYS A 23 13.65 9.32 -3.53
C CYS A 23 13.02 7.95 -3.81
N PRO A 24 13.69 6.84 -3.45
CA PRO A 24 13.09 5.52 -3.57
C PRO A 24 11.81 5.41 -2.74
N VAL A 25 10.82 4.74 -3.30
CA VAL A 25 9.51 4.52 -2.66
C VAL A 25 9.23 3.02 -2.65
N LEU A 26 8.86 2.48 -1.51
CA LEU A 26 8.38 1.11 -1.40
C LEU A 26 6.86 1.15 -1.24
N LEU A 27 6.16 0.59 -2.22
CA LEU A 27 4.72 0.48 -2.23
C LEU A 27 4.33 -0.96 -1.89
N MET A 28 3.69 -1.15 -0.73
CA MET A 28 3.21 -2.47 -0.33
C MET A 28 1.69 -2.44 -0.17
N TYR A 29 1.04 -3.47 -0.66
CA TYR A 29 -0.42 -3.57 -0.61
C TYR A 29 -0.84 -5.04 -0.63
N SER A 30 -2.09 -5.30 -0.22
CA SER A 30 -2.65 -6.65 -0.25
C SER A 30 -2.78 -7.14 -1.67
N SER A 31 -2.67 -8.46 -1.86
CA SER A 31 -2.86 -9.10 -3.16
C SER A 31 -4.33 -9.08 -3.60
N GLN A 32 -5.28 -8.81 -2.72
CA GLN A 32 -6.71 -8.82 -3.06
C GLN A 32 -7.48 -7.80 -2.24
N SER A 33 -8.56 -7.28 -2.83
CA SER A 33 -9.55 -6.46 -2.14
C SER A 33 -10.72 -7.33 -1.70
N VAL A 34 -11.40 -6.91 -0.62
CA VAL A 34 -12.57 -7.59 -0.07
C VAL A 34 -13.66 -6.56 0.17
N ASP A 35 -14.93 -6.96 -0.09
CA ASP A 35 -16.08 -6.10 0.18
C ASP A 35 -16.20 -5.84 1.69
N GLY A 36 -16.16 -4.57 2.07
CA GLY A 36 -16.23 -4.16 3.47
C GLY A 36 -17.63 -4.09 4.07
N ASN A 37 -18.69 -4.33 3.26
CA ASN A 37 -20.06 -4.17 3.73
C ASN A 37 -20.51 -5.26 4.70
N LYS A 38 -20.00 -6.48 4.52
CA LYS A 38 -20.31 -7.61 5.41
C LYS A 38 -19.01 -8.29 5.81
N TRP A 39 -18.89 -8.59 7.10
CA TRP A 39 -17.73 -9.33 7.56
C TRP A 39 -17.74 -10.76 7.02
N THR A 40 -16.60 -11.20 6.50
CA THR A 40 -16.33 -12.57 6.09
C THR A 40 -14.91 -12.94 6.51
N PRO A 41 -14.55 -14.25 6.54
CA PRO A 41 -13.17 -14.62 6.86
C PRO A 41 -12.13 -14.01 5.92
N GLN A 42 -12.51 -13.65 4.68
CA GLN A 42 -11.63 -13.01 3.72
C GLN A 42 -11.15 -11.63 4.17
N HIS A 43 -11.86 -10.98 5.11
CA HIS A 43 -11.42 -9.70 5.67
C HIS A 43 -10.09 -9.82 6.42
N GLN A 44 -9.70 -11.03 6.84
CA GLN A 44 -8.43 -11.26 7.49
C GLN A 44 -7.28 -11.47 6.50
N SER A 45 -7.57 -11.57 5.21
CA SER A 45 -6.58 -11.85 4.19
C SER A 45 -6.72 -10.98 2.94
N GLY A 46 -7.46 -9.87 3.04
CA GLY A 46 -7.63 -8.94 1.94
C GLY A 46 -7.82 -7.52 2.44
N ASP A 47 -7.65 -6.57 1.52
CA ASP A 47 -7.88 -5.16 1.82
C ASP A 47 -9.37 -4.84 1.70
N ALA A 48 -10.01 -4.58 2.84
CA ALA A 48 -11.43 -4.22 2.91
C ALA A 48 -11.65 -2.70 2.85
N VAL A 49 -10.59 -1.90 2.77
CA VAL A 49 -10.65 -0.44 2.81
C VAL A 49 -10.49 0.17 1.42
N LEU A 50 -9.49 -0.30 0.67
CA LEU A 50 -9.15 0.27 -0.63
C LEU A 50 -9.15 -0.80 -1.73
N ASP A 51 -9.36 -0.36 -2.97
CA ASP A 51 -9.18 -1.22 -4.14
C ASP A 51 -7.69 -1.36 -4.43
N VAL A 52 -7.16 -2.57 -4.30
CA VAL A 52 -5.71 -2.81 -4.49
C VAL A 52 -5.26 -2.53 -5.91
N LYS A 53 -6.15 -2.64 -6.91
CA LYS A 53 -5.81 -2.30 -8.29
C LYS A 53 -5.54 -0.82 -8.45
N ASP A 54 -6.30 0.02 -7.74
CA ASP A 54 -6.08 1.46 -7.75
C ASP A 54 -4.80 1.82 -7.00
N ILE A 55 -4.51 1.15 -5.88
CA ILE A 55 -3.25 1.35 -5.17
C ILE A 55 -2.08 1.10 -6.11
N ALA A 56 -2.06 -0.03 -6.80
CA ALA A 56 -0.99 -0.38 -7.72
C ALA A 56 -0.89 0.61 -8.88
N ARG A 57 -2.03 0.95 -9.50
CA ARG A 57 -2.08 1.82 -10.65
C ARG A 57 -1.56 3.21 -10.36
N TYR A 58 -2.09 3.85 -9.31
CA TYR A 58 -1.71 5.22 -8.99
C TYR A 58 -0.44 5.29 -8.15
N GLY A 59 -0.13 4.24 -7.42
CA GLY A 59 1.12 4.17 -6.68
C GLY A 59 2.35 4.19 -7.59
N ARG A 60 2.25 3.59 -8.78
CA ARG A 60 3.34 3.63 -9.77
C ARG A 60 3.62 5.03 -10.28
N MET A 61 2.67 5.94 -10.13
CA MET A 61 2.78 7.32 -10.60
C MET A 61 3.40 8.25 -9.55
N LEU A 62 3.82 7.73 -8.40
CA LEU A 62 4.40 8.55 -7.33
C LEU A 62 5.80 9.07 -7.67
N GLY A 63 6.52 8.38 -8.54
CA GLY A 63 7.85 8.81 -8.93
C GLY A 63 8.57 7.76 -9.77
N PRO A 64 9.83 8.04 -10.17
CA PRO A 64 10.58 7.15 -11.05
C PRO A 64 11.18 5.93 -10.35
N LYS A 65 11.21 5.91 -9.01
CA LYS A 65 11.89 4.87 -8.22
C LYS A 65 10.93 4.14 -7.30
N VAL A 66 9.80 3.68 -7.84
CA VAL A 66 8.79 2.95 -7.07
C VAL A 66 9.05 1.46 -7.19
N THR A 67 9.20 0.79 -6.05
CA THR A 67 9.24 -0.67 -5.94
C THR A 67 7.91 -1.14 -5.41
N GLU A 68 7.25 -2.07 -6.12
CA GLU A 68 5.97 -2.62 -5.71
C GLU A 68 6.15 -4.00 -5.08
N PHE A 69 5.38 -4.28 -4.04
CA PHE A 69 5.32 -5.59 -3.43
C PHE A 69 3.91 -5.91 -2.99
N GLU A 70 3.32 -6.93 -3.60
CA GLU A 70 2.02 -7.45 -3.19
C GLU A 70 2.20 -8.42 -2.02
N VAL A 71 1.48 -8.15 -0.92
CA VAL A 71 1.52 -9.02 0.24
C VAL A 71 0.38 -10.03 0.15
N GLN A 72 0.71 -11.30 -0.06
CA GLN A 72 -0.29 -12.36 -0.13
C GLN A 72 -1.04 -12.46 1.19
N GLU A 73 -2.37 -12.46 1.12
CA GLU A 73 -3.26 -12.53 2.28
C GLU A 73 -3.07 -11.38 3.27
N GLY A 74 -2.54 -10.25 2.82
CA GLY A 74 -2.41 -9.06 3.65
C GLY A 74 -3.75 -8.36 3.85
N MET A 75 -3.92 -7.73 5.01
CA MET A 75 -5.02 -6.80 5.27
C MET A 75 -4.61 -5.40 4.80
N HIS A 76 -5.52 -4.44 4.86
CA HIS A 76 -5.18 -3.05 4.54
C HIS A 76 -4.02 -2.57 5.43
N ASP A 77 -4.11 -2.80 6.73
CA ASP A 77 -2.97 -2.57 7.64
C ASP A 77 -2.13 -3.85 7.66
N LEU A 78 -1.03 -3.85 6.91
CA LEU A 78 -0.21 -5.03 6.73
C LEU A 78 0.43 -5.50 8.04
N VAL A 79 0.67 -4.60 8.98
CA VAL A 79 1.24 -4.94 10.29
C VAL A 79 0.25 -5.72 11.15
N LEU A 80 -1.06 -5.49 10.94
CA LEU A 80 -2.11 -6.19 11.66
C LEU A 80 -2.55 -7.48 10.95
N SER A 81 -1.94 -7.81 9.82
CA SER A 81 -2.24 -9.02 9.06
C SER A 81 -1.82 -10.26 9.84
N LYS A 82 -2.31 -11.43 9.38
CA LYS A 82 -1.91 -12.70 9.99
C LYS A 82 -0.39 -12.90 9.90
N PRO A 83 0.20 -13.77 10.75
CA PRO A 83 1.66 -13.85 10.89
C PRO A 83 2.42 -14.05 9.59
N SER A 84 1.94 -14.90 8.68
CA SER A 84 2.65 -15.16 7.41
C SER A 84 2.70 -13.91 6.52
N ALA A 85 1.59 -13.18 6.42
CA ALA A 85 1.51 -11.95 5.63
C ALA A 85 2.35 -10.84 6.27
N ARG A 86 2.25 -10.68 7.58
CA ARG A 86 3.03 -9.69 8.32
C ARG A 86 4.52 -9.94 8.18
N GLN A 87 4.94 -11.19 8.30
CA GLN A 87 6.36 -11.56 8.16
C GLN A 87 6.87 -11.25 6.76
N ALA A 88 6.07 -11.54 5.73
CA ALA A 88 6.42 -11.23 4.35
C ALA A 88 6.60 -9.72 4.16
N ALA A 89 5.71 -8.91 4.72
CA ALA A 89 5.81 -7.46 4.64
C ALA A 89 7.09 -6.94 5.30
N TYR A 90 7.41 -7.42 6.51
CA TYR A 90 8.62 -7.02 7.20
C TYR A 90 9.88 -7.44 6.45
N SER A 91 9.91 -8.69 5.95
CA SER A 91 11.08 -9.19 5.22
C SER A 91 11.35 -8.36 3.97
N GLU A 92 10.31 -8.02 3.22
CA GLU A 92 10.45 -7.19 2.02
C GLU A 92 10.87 -5.76 2.37
N MET A 93 10.32 -5.19 3.44
CA MET A 93 10.70 -3.84 3.87
C MET A 93 12.19 -3.79 4.22
N PHE A 94 12.69 -4.75 5.00
CA PHE A 94 14.11 -4.78 5.37
C PHE A 94 15.01 -5.06 4.17
N ARG A 95 14.57 -5.94 3.26
CA ARG A 95 15.32 -6.21 2.03
C ARG A 95 15.43 -4.94 1.17
N TRP A 96 14.32 -4.21 1.03
CA TRP A 96 14.28 -2.97 0.27
C TRP A 96 15.18 -1.90 0.90
N LEU A 97 15.14 -1.75 2.22
CA LEU A 97 16.00 -0.82 2.92
C LEU A 97 17.49 -1.12 2.66
N ARG A 98 17.88 -2.37 2.75
CA ARG A 98 19.27 -2.77 2.47
C ARG A 98 19.65 -2.47 1.03
N SER A 99 18.78 -2.79 0.07
CA SER A 99 19.04 -2.55 -1.35
C SER A 99 19.24 -1.08 -1.68
N ASN A 100 18.66 -0.18 -0.88
CA ASN A 100 18.79 1.25 -1.08
C ASN A 100 19.78 1.92 -0.14
N GLY A 101 20.63 1.13 0.53
CA GLY A 101 21.69 1.64 1.38
C GLY A 101 21.21 2.30 2.67
N LEU A 102 20.00 1.97 3.13
CA LEU A 102 19.38 2.58 4.30
C LEU A 102 19.46 1.70 5.56
N ASN A 103 20.21 0.62 5.51
CA ASN A 103 20.43 -0.25 6.66
C ASN A 103 21.59 0.29 7.50
N GLU A 104 21.43 0.20 8.76
CA GLU A 104 22.50 0.48 9.72
C GLU A 104 23.17 -0.82 10.15
#